data_295d98b56669eecb954c9bfd26d3325b
#
_entry.id   295d98b56669eecb954c9bfd26d3325b
#
_cell.length_a   1.000
_cell.length_b   1.000
_cell.length_c   1.000
_cell.angle_alpha   90.00
_cell.angle_beta   90.00
_cell.angle_gamma   90.00
#
_symmetry.space_group_name_H-M   'P 1'
#
loop_
_entity.id
_entity.type
_entity.pdbx_description
1 polymer ?
#
loop_
_entity_poly.entity_id
_entity_poly.type
_entity_poly.pdbx_seq_one_letter_code
_entity_poly.pdbx_strand_id
1 'polypeptide(L)'
;MKPLYFLGDSHKKLCAFNKEVRQDVGFQLDKVQRGEQPDDFKSMTSIGKGVEEIRVWDESGTYRVIYTARIKNAIYVLHAFQKKTHETAQSDIDMAKKRFSELMRNI
;
A
#
# COMPACT_ATOMS: atom_id res chain seq x y z
N MET A 1 11.03 -15.45 1.00
CA MET A 1 10.05 -14.39 1.30
C MET A 1 10.66 -13.03 0.97
N LYS A 2 9.93 -12.19 0.27
CA LYS A 2 10.42 -10.87 -0.10
C LYS A 2 10.51 -9.95 1.11
N PRO A 3 11.57 -9.15 1.23
CA PRO A 3 11.62 -8.14 2.29
C PRO A 3 10.57 -7.06 2.09
N LEU A 4 10.14 -6.45 3.19
CA LEU A 4 9.09 -5.43 3.21
C LEU A 4 9.67 -4.13 3.75
N TYR A 5 9.53 -3.05 2.98
CA TYR A 5 10.01 -1.72 3.36
C TYR A 5 8.86 -0.74 3.33
N PHE A 6 8.83 0.18 4.28
CA PHE A 6 7.83 1.23 4.38
C PHE A 6 8.47 2.58 4.06
N LEU A 7 7.94 3.28 3.07
CA LEU A 7 8.47 4.57 2.66
C LEU A 7 7.75 5.71 3.38
N GLY A 8 8.48 6.78 3.67
CA GLY A 8 7.92 7.94 4.34
C GLY A 8 7.26 7.56 5.67
N ASP A 9 6.05 8.07 5.89
CA ASP A 9 5.28 7.80 7.11
C ASP A 9 4.28 6.64 6.94
N SER A 10 4.43 5.80 5.91
CA SER A 10 3.46 4.76 5.62
C SER A 10 3.30 3.75 6.75
N HIS A 11 4.38 3.40 7.45
CA HIS A 11 4.32 2.50 8.59
C HIS A 11 3.57 3.14 9.76
N LYS A 12 3.88 4.40 10.04
CA LYS A 12 3.21 5.14 11.11
C LYS A 12 1.70 5.23 10.84
N LYS A 13 1.31 5.51 9.60
CA LYS A 13 -0.10 5.57 9.21
C LYS A 13 -0.77 4.22 9.40
N LEU A 14 -0.13 3.15 8.98
CA LEU A 14 -0.67 1.80 9.13
C LEU A 14 -0.84 1.45 10.61
N CYS A 15 0.14 1.78 11.43
CA CYS A 15 0.07 1.50 12.88
C CYS A 15 -1.03 2.29 13.58
N ALA A 16 -1.53 3.38 12.98
CA ALA A 16 -2.64 4.16 13.53
C ALA A 16 -4.01 3.57 13.21
N PHE A 17 -4.09 2.57 12.34
CA PHE A 17 -5.36 1.87 12.05
C PHE A 17 -5.78 1.06 13.28
N ASN A 18 -7.07 0.75 13.38
CA ASN A 18 -7.53 -0.10 14.48
C ASN A 18 -6.93 -1.51 14.38
N LYS A 19 -7.00 -2.25 15.48
CA LYS A 19 -6.34 -3.56 15.59
C LYS A 19 -6.75 -4.54 14.48
N GLU A 20 -8.05 -4.65 14.22
CA GLU A 20 -8.58 -5.59 13.24
C GLU A 20 -8.08 -5.25 11.84
N VAL A 21 -8.06 -3.97 11.49
CA VAL A 21 -7.56 -3.53 10.20
C VAL A 21 -6.06 -3.79 10.08
N ARG A 22 -5.29 -3.50 11.13
CA ARG A 22 -3.84 -3.77 11.13
C ARG A 22 -3.55 -5.24 10.91
N GLN A 23 -4.30 -6.12 11.56
CA GLN A 23 -4.12 -7.56 11.41
C GLN A 23 -4.45 -8.00 9.98
N ASP A 24 -5.53 -7.47 9.40
CA ASP A 24 -5.91 -7.81 8.04
C ASP A 24 -4.86 -7.29 7.03
N VAL A 25 -4.42 -6.05 7.18
CA VAL A 25 -3.35 -5.51 6.33
C VAL A 25 -2.07 -6.34 6.44
N GLY A 26 -1.71 -6.71 7.67
CA GLY A 26 -0.54 -7.58 7.91
C GLY A 26 -0.67 -8.90 7.18
N PHE A 27 -1.85 -9.51 7.24
CA PHE A 27 -2.12 -10.77 6.54
C PHE A 27 -1.99 -10.60 5.02
N GLN A 28 -2.53 -9.50 4.47
CA GLN A 28 -2.46 -9.25 3.04
C GLN A 28 -1.01 -9.00 2.58
N LEU A 29 -0.25 -8.22 3.35
CA LEU A 29 1.16 -7.97 3.03
C LEU A 29 1.99 -9.25 3.12
N ASP A 30 1.68 -10.12 4.09
CA ASP A 30 2.35 -11.42 4.20
C ASP A 30 2.10 -12.26 2.94
N LYS A 31 0.88 -12.27 2.40
CA LYS A 31 0.58 -12.94 1.14
C LYS A 31 1.46 -12.41 0.00
N VAL A 32 1.58 -11.09 -0.10
CA VAL A 32 2.40 -10.47 -1.14
C VAL A 32 3.87 -10.86 -0.97
N GLN A 33 4.38 -10.91 0.27
CA GLN A 33 5.75 -11.33 0.55
C GLN A 33 6.02 -12.76 0.09
N ARG A 34 5.00 -13.61 0.11
CA ARG A 34 5.09 -15.00 -0.34
C ARG A 34 4.85 -15.16 -1.84
N GLY A 35 4.69 -14.06 -2.57
CA GLY A 35 4.46 -14.09 -4.00
C GLY A 35 3.00 -14.31 -4.40
N GLU A 36 2.07 -14.18 -3.46
CA GLU A 36 0.64 -14.32 -3.72
C GLU A 36 0.00 -12.96 -3.91
N GLN A 37 -1.21 -12.94 -4.45
CA GLN A 37 -1.97 -11.71 -4.60
C GLN A 37 -2.81 -11.46 -3.35
N PRO A 38 -3.03 -10.17 -2.98
CA PRO A 38 -3.97 -9.84 -1.92
C PRO A 38 -5.39 -10.28 -2.29
N ASP A 39 -6.25 -10.44 -1.28
CA ASP A 39 -7.64 -10.84 -1.51
C ASP A 39 -8.43 -9.82 -2.31
N ASP A 40 -8.19 -8.53 -2.07
CA ASP A 40 -8.86 -7.43 -2.76
C ASP A 40 -7.83 -6.34 -3.07
N PHE A 41 -7.63 -6.08 -4.35
CA PHE A 41 -6.65 -5.08 -4.77
C PHE A 41 -7.06 -4.47 -6.11
N LYS A 42 -6.43 -3.34 -6.42
CA LYS A 42 -6.65 -2.62 -7.67
C LYS A 42 -5.31 -2.17 -8.23
N SER A 43 -5.13 -2.30 -9.53
CA SER A 43 -3.97 -1.72 -10.22
C SER A 43 -4.05 -0.21 -10.19
N MET A 44 -2.91 0.44 -9.90
CA MET A 44 -2.80 1.90 -9.81
C MET A 44 -1.74 2.37 -10.81
N THR A 45 -1.99 2.12 -12.10
CA THR A 45 -1.04 2.44 -13.16
C THR A 45 -0.80 3.95 -13.32
N SER A 46 -1.76 4.77 -12.86
CA SER A 46 -1.59 6.22 -12.85
C SER A 46 -0.47 6.67 -11.91
N ILE A 47 -0.14 5.85 -10.89
CA ILE A 47 0.97 6.12 -9.98
C ILE A 47 2.27 5.61 -10.59
N GLY A 48 2.24 4.41 -11.12
CA GLY A 48 3.39 3.80 -11.74
C GLY A 48 3.09 2.37 -12.18
N LYS A 49 3.88 1.89 -13.13
CA LYS A 49 3.75 0.52 -13.61
C LYS A 49 4.06 -0.45 -12.47
N GLY A 50 3.14 -1.40 -12.24
CA GLY A 50 3.31 -2.40 -11.21
C GLY A 50 2.91 -1.96 -9.80
N VAL A 51 2.36 -0.74 -9.68
CA VAL A 51 1.83 -0.26 -8.40
C VAL A 51 0.40 -0.77 -8.23
N GLU A 52 0.09 -1.25 -7.02
CA GLU A 52 -1.22 -1.79 -6.68
C GLU A 52 -1.70 -1.22 -5.36
N GLU A 53 -3.01 -1.23 -5.15
CA GLU A 53 -3.64 -0.76 -3.93
C GLU A 53 -4.37 -1.93 -3.28
N ILE A 54 -3.94 -2.33 -2.07
CA ILE A 54 -4.65 -3.29 -1.24
C ILE A 54 -5.86 -2.59 -0.64
N ARG A 55 -7.00 -3.26 -0.65
CA ARG A 55 -8.26 -2.74 -0.15
C ARG A 55 -8.72 -3.58 1.03
N VAL A 56 -8.96 -2.93 2.17
CA VAL A 56 -9.41 -3.60 3.39
C VAL A 56 -10.70 -2.94 3.86
N TRP A 57 -11.71 -3.76 4.12
CA TRP A 57 -13.04 -3.31 4.55
C TRP A 57 -13.20 -3.58 6.04
N ASP A 58 -13.77 -2.64 6.76
CA ASP A 58 -14.02 -2.74 8.19
C ASP A 58 -15.27 -1.94 8.52
N GLU A 59 -15.88 -2.19 9.68
CA GLU A 59 -17.06 -1.43 10.12
C GLU A 59 -16.76 0.07 10.21
N SER A 60 -15.52 0.43 10.58
CA SER A 60 -15.10 1.83 10.69
C SER A 60 -14.84 2.50 9.34
N GLY A 61 -14.89 1.76 8.23
CA GLY A 61 -14.68 2.30 6.91
C GLY A 61 -13.79 1.43 6.05
N THR A 62 -13.25 2.02 4.99
CA THR A 62 -12.37 1.32 4.06
C THR A 62 -10.96 1.87 4.17
N TYR A 63 -9.99 0.97 4.08
CA TYR A 63 -8.58 1.29 4.23
C TYR A 63 -7.82 0.86 2.99
N ARG A 64 -6.77 1.61 2.64
CA ARG A 64 -5.98 1.35 1.45
C ARG A 64 -4.51 1.33 1.78
N VAL A 65 -3.79 0.41 1.14
CA VAL A 65 -2.32 0.35 1.23
C VAL A 65 -1.79 0.28 -0.20
N ILE A 66 -1.05 1.30 -0.60
CA ILE A 66 -0.49 1.39 -1.95
C ILE A 66 0.95 0.89 -1.89
N TYR A 67 1.29 -0.06 -2.75
CA TYR A 67 2.59 -0.72 -2.72
C TYR A 67 3.04 -1.12 -4.13
N THR A 68 4.31 -1.46 -4.26
CA THR A 68 4.84 -2.16 -5.42
C THR A 68 5.69 -3.35 -4.96
N ALA A 69 5.60 -4.45 -5.68
CA ALA A 69 6.35 -5.67 -5.39
C ALA A 69 7.25 -6.09 -6.55
N ARG A 70 7.50 -5.18 -7.49
CA ARG A 70 8.21 -5.48 -8.74
C ARG A 70 9.60 -4.87 -8.83
N ILE A 71 10.12 -4.33 -7.73
CA ILE A 71 11.40 -3.65 -7.72
C ILE A 71 12.34 -4.39 -6.77
N LYS A 72 13.51 -4.80 -7.29
CA LYS A 72 14.58 -5.44 -6.52
C LYS A 72 14.12 -6.62 -5.65
N ASN A 73 13.12 -7.34 -6.12
CA ASN A 73 12.57 -8.51 -5.43
C ASN A 73 12.17 -8.20 -3.98
N ALA A 74 11.63 -7.00 -3.77
CA ALA A 74 11.20 -6.50 -2.47
C ALA A 74 9.82 -5.88 -2.59
N ILE A 75 9.20 -5.61 -1.46
CA ILE A 75 7.91 -4.93 -1.40
C ILE A 75 8.13 -3.57 -0.78
N TYR A 76 7.68 -2.52 -1.46
CA TYR A 76 7.78 -1.15 -0.98
C TYR A 76 6.37 -0.61 -0.77
N VAL A 77 6.01 -0.34 0.48
CA VAL A 77 4.73 0.30 0.81
C VAL A 77 4.93 1.80 0.64
N LEU A 78 4.18 2.38 -0.28
CA LEU A 78 4.29 3.79 -0.65
C LEU A 78 3.44 4.68 0.24
N HIS A 79 2.23 4.22 0.59
CA HIS A 79 1.28 5.03 1.35
C HIS A 79 0.21 4.14 1.96
N ALA A 80 -0.29 4.50 3.13
CA ALA A 80 -1.40 3.81 3.80
C ALA A 80 -2.35 4.87 4.35
N PHE A 81 -3.65 4.67 4.17
CA PHE A 81 -4.64 5.68 4.57
C PHE A 81 -6.03 5.06 4.70
N GLN A 82 -6.90 5.74 5.46
CA GLN A 82 -8.31 5.42 5.50
C GLN A 82 -8.98 6.21 4.39
N LYS A 83 -9.74 5.52 3.54
CA LYS A 83 -10.45 6.17 2.44
C LYS A 83 -11.70 6.84 2.97
N LYS A 84 -11.85 8.13 2.71
CA LYS A 84 -12.97 8.94 3.23
C LYS A 84 -13.95 9.38 2.16
N THR A 85 -13.70 9.04 0.89
CA THR A 85 -14.54 9.40 -0.24
C THR A 85 -14.74 8.20 -1.15
N HIS A 86 -15.61 8.30 -2.14
CA HIS A 86 -15.83 7.22 -3.10
C HIS A 86 -14.57 6.88 -3.89
N GLU A 87 -13.79 7.89 -4.23
CA GLU A 87 -12.55 7.71 -4.96
C GLU A 87 -11.36 7.97 -4.04
N THR A 88 -10.21 7.41 -4.39
CA THR A 88 -8.97 7.73 -3.69
C THR A 88 -8.70 9.22 -3.86
N ALA A 89 -8.50 9.94 -2.75
CA ALA A 89 -8.27 11.39 -2.79
C ALA A 89 -7.00 11.70 -3.59
N GLN A 90 -7.02 12.82 -4.30
CA GLN A 90 -5.87 13.22 -5.12
C GLN A 90 -4.62 13.40 -4.27
N SER A 91 -4.75 13.90 -3.04
CA SER A 91 -3.61 14.05 -2.13
C SER A 91 -2.94 12.70 -1.81
N ASP A 92 -3.73 11.63 -1.68
CA ASP A 92 -3.19 10.29 -1.43
C ASP A 92 -2.49 9.74 -2.67
N ILE A 93 -3.07 9.98 -3.84
CA ILE A 93 -2.44 9.59 -5.11
C ILE A 93 -1.12 10.35 -5.29
N ASP A 94 -1.11 11.65 -5.04
CA ASP A 94 0.08 12.49 -5.20
C ASP A 94 1.19 12.06 -4.24
N MET A 95 0.85 11.71 -3.01
CA MET A 95 1.83 11.22 -2.04
C MET A 95 2.46 9.91 -2.53
N ALA A 96 1.65 8.99 -3.03
CA ALA A 96 2.16 7.72 -3.54
C ALA A 96 3.04 7.94 -4.78
N LYS A 97 2.63 8.85 -5.68
CA LYS A 97 3.44 9.19 -6.86
C LYS A 97 4.79 9.76 -6.47
N LYS A 98 4.81 10.66 -5.50
CA LYS A 98 6.05 11.27 -5.01
C LYS A 98 7.01 10.20 -4.49
N ARG A 99 6.50 9.31 -3.64
CA ARG A 99 7.32 8.25 -3.06
C ARG A 99 7.79 7.24 -4.09
N PHE A 100 6.94 6.90 -5.04
CA PHE A 100 7.33 6.00 -6.13
C PHE A 100 8.44 6.63 -6.97
N SER A 101 8.30 7.90 -7.31
CA SER A 101 9.30 8.64 -8.08
C SER A 101 10.65 8.69 -7.34
N GLU A 102 10.62 8.97 -6.04
CA GLU A 102 11.83 8.99 -5.21
C GLU A 102 12.49 7.62 -5.15
N LEU A 103 11.68 6.56 -5.00
CA LEU A 103 12.18 5.19 -5.00
C LEU A 103 12.89 4.87 -6.33
N MET A 104 12.27 5.21 -7.45
CA MET A 104 12.84 4.92 -8.77
C MET A 104 14.14 5.67 -9.02
N ARG A 105 14.32 6.85 -8.43
CA ARG A 105 15.57 7.61 -8.57
C ARG A 105 16.72 7.04 -7.74
N ASN A 106 16.40 6.25 -6.73
CA ASN A 106 17.40 5.73 -5.77
C ASN A 106 17.76 4.26 -5.98
N ILE A 107 17.31 3.69 -7.09
CA ILE A 107 17.64 2.29 -7.40
C ILE A 107 18.42 2.14 -8.69
#